data_ec65e65dfdc17305aae7a72d2ba1c978
#
_entry.id   ec65e65dfdc17305aae7a72d2ba1c978
#
_cell.length_a   1.000
_cell.length_b   1.000
_cell.length_c   1.000
_cell.angle_alpha   90.00
_cell.angle_beta   90.00
_cell.angle_gamma   90.00
#
_symmetry.space_group_name_H-M   'P 1'
#
loop_
_entity.id
_entity.type
_entity.pdbx_description
1 polymer ?
#
loop_
_entity_poly.entity_id
_entity_poly.type
_entity_poly.pdbx_seq_one_letter_code
_entity_poly.pdbx_strand_id
1 'polypeptide(L)'
;MSFVTEVPSGTAAVAAIRARFPALSRQHNGQSVAYFDGPGGTQVPREVAAAMSGYLLEHNANTHWLYPTSVETDAMLQAAREAAADLFGADVDEVSFGNNMTTIAFH
;
A
#
# COMPACT_ATOMS: atom_id res chain seq x y z
N MET A 1 3.23 -20.31 1.61
CA MET A 1 4.01 -20.15 2.85
C MET A 1 3.34 -19.03 3.64
N SER A 2 2.53 -19.37 4.64
CA SER A 2 1.69 -18.42 5.38
C SER A 2 2.56 -17.68 6.38
N PHE A 3 2.86 -16.40 6.14
CA PHE A 3 3.45 -15.51 7.15
C PHE A 3 2.33 -14.95 8.04
N VAL A 4 1.83 -15.74 8.95
CA VAL A 4 1.09 -15.20 10.09
C VAL A 4 2.14 -14.61 11.04
N THR A 5 2.46 -13.34 10.85
CA THR A 5 3.22 -12.57 11.83
C THR A 5 2.26 -12.30 12.98
N GLU A 6 2.53 -12.89 14.17
CA GLU A 6 1.81 -12.54 15.40
C GLU A 6 1.83 -11.01 15.57
N VAL A 7 0.65 -10.40 15.62
CA VAL A 7 0.52 -8.97 15.91
C VAL A 7 0.75 -8.78 17.40
N PRO A 8 1.80 -8.06 17.83
CA PRO A 8 2.03 -7.80 19.26
C PRO A 8 0.85 -7.05 19.85
N SER A 9 0.41 -7.43 21.05
CA SER A 9 -0.72 -6.79 21.73
C SER A 9 -0.31 -5.52 22.48
N GLY A 10 -1.16 -4.49 22.47
CA GLY A 10 -1.03 -3.30 23.30
C GLY A 10 -0.12 -2.20 22.76
N THR A 11 0.49 -1.40 23.64
CA THR A 11 1.34 -0.24 23.29
C THR A 11 2.58 -0.59 22.45
N ALA A 12 3.14 -1.78 22.62
CA ALA A 12 4.26 -2.28 21.83
C ALA A 12 3.85 -2.48 20.35
N ALA A 13 2.62 -2.93 20.09
CA ALA A 13 2.07 -3.05 18.73
C ALA A 13 1.97 -1.69 18.05
N VAL A 14 1.45 -0.68 18.74
CA VAL A 14 1.34 0.69 18.23
C VAL A 14 2.71 1.27 17.90
N ALA A 15 3.72 1.09 18.75
CA ALA A 15 5.08 1.56 18.51
C ALA A 15 5.69 0.90 17.25
N ALA A 16 5.52 -0.41 17.09
CA ALA A 16 6.00 -1.16 15.93
C ALA A 16 5.31 -0.71 14.63
N ILE A 17 4.00 -0.47 14.66
CA ILE A 17 3.25 0.06 13.50
C ILE A 17 3.75 1.47 13.17
N ARG A 18 3.86 2.36 14.16
CA ARG A 18 4.32 3.74 13.96
C ARG A 18 5.73 3.81 13.35
N ALA A 19 6.63 2.89 13.73
CA ALA A 19 7.98 2.83 13.19
C ALA A 19 8.05 2.56 11.67
N ARG A 20 6.98 2.04 11.07
CA ARG A 20 6.87 1.83 9.61
C ARG A 20 6.62 3.14 8.84
N PHE A 21 6.18 4.20 9.51
CA PHE A 21 5.83 5.49 8.93
C PHE A 21 6.88 6.56 9.24
N PRO A 22 7.86 6.81 8.35
CA PRO A 22 8.97 7.73 8.63
C PRO A 22 8.53 9.15 8.96
N ALA A 23 7.42 9.62 8.38
CA ALA A 23 6.91 10.97 8.61
C ALA A 23 6.46 11.21 10.06
N LEU A 24 6.13 10.15 10.82
CA LEU A 24 5.73 10.28 12.22
C LEU A 24 6.90 10.62 13.17
N SER A 25 8.15 10.57 12.69
CA SER A 25 9.33 11.01 13.43
C SER A 25 9.71 12.47 13.15
N ARG A 26 8.98 13.17 12.27
CA ARG A 26 9.27 14.57 11.93
C ARG A 26 9.03 15.49 13.13
N GLN A 27 9.86 16.53 13.19
CA GLN A 27 9.70 17.62 14.15
C GLN A 27 9.55 18.96 13.43
N HIS A 28 8.82 19.87 14.04
CA HIS A 28 8.69 21.26 13.64
C HIS A 28 8.87 22.14 14.88
N ASN A 29 9.83 23.04 14.86
CA ASN A 29 10.20 23.91 15.99
C ASN A 29 10.45 23.11 17.30
N GLY A 30 11.12 21.96 17.21
CA GLY A 30 11.42 21.09 18.34
C GLY A 30 10.25 20.29 18.91
N GLN A 31 9.07 20.36 18.28
CA GLN A 31 7.89 19.58 18.66
C GLN A 31 7.60 18.48 17.64
N SER A 32 7.14 17.33 18.12
CA SER A 32 6.72 16.24 17.23
C SER A 32 5.48 16.67 16.41
N VAL A 33 5.53 16.41 15.11
CA VAL A 33 4.40 16.71 14.21
C VAL A 33 3.28 15.70 14.45
N ALA A 34 2.05 16.18 14.62
CA ALA A 34 0.84 15.39 14.66
C ALA A 34 0.04 15.59 13.37
N TYR A 35 -0.40 14.48 12.78
CA TYR A 35 -1.15 14.48 11.51
C TYR A 35 -2.61 14.14 11.78
N PHE A 36 -3.50 15.12 11.70
CA PHE A 36 -4.94 14.97 11.95
C PHE A 36 -5.81 15.21 10.72
N ASP A 37 -5.18 15.59 9.60
CA ASP A 37 -5.87 15.88 8.34
C ASP A 37 -5.61 14.74 7.33
N GLY A 38 -6.34 13.64 7.49
CA GLY A 38 -6.30 12.51 6.55
C GLY A 38 -6.64 12.89 5.11
N PRO A 39 -7.70 13.70 4.85
CA PRO A 39 -8.03 14.18 3.51
C PRO A 39 -6.94 15.05 2.86
N GLY A 40 -6.17 15.76 3.66
CA GLY A 40 -5.04 16.59 3.19
C GLY A 40 -3.78 15.78 2.83
N GLY A 41 -3.72 14.51 3.22
CA GLY A 41 -2.60 13.62 2.91
C GLY A 41 -2.31 12.61 4.01
N THR A 42 -2.62 11.36 3.75
CA THR A 42 -2.30 10.25 4.66
C THR A 42 -0.81 9.92 4.60
N GLN A 43 -0.21 9.66 5.76
CA GLN A 43 1.18 9.27 5.83
C GLN A 43 1.37 7.85 5.28
N VAL A 44 2.52 7.60 4.65
CA VAL A 44 2.78 6.37 3.89
C VAL A 44 3.85 5.53 4.60
N PRO A 45 3.63 4.22 4.79
CA PRO A 45 4.67 3.33 5.31
C PRO A 45 5.80 3.17 4.27
N ARG A 46 7.03 2.94 4.78
CA ARG A 46 8.23 2.83 3.92
C ARG A 46 8.14 1.70 2.89
N GLU A 47 7.42 0.65 3.21
CA GLU A 47 7.26 -0.51 2.34
C GLU A 47 6.47 -0.19 1.08
N VAL A 48 5.49 0.73 1.17
CA VAL A 48 4.73 1.19 -0.01
C VAL A 48 5.64 2.00 -0.93
N ALA A 49 6.44 2.93 -0.39
CA ALA A 49 7.38 3.71 -1.19
C ALA A 49 8.45 2.82 -1.84
N ALA A 50 8.96 1.83 -1.10
CA ALA A 50 9.92 0.87 -1.61
C ALA A 50 9.34 -0.01 -2.73
N ALA A 51 8.11 -0.50 -2.59
CA ALA A 51 7.42 -1.29 -3.61
C ALA A 51 7.19 -0.49 -4.89
N MET A 52 6.76 0.77 -4.79
CA MET A 52 6.59 1.65 -5.95
C MET A 52 7.92 1.91 -6.66
N SER A 53 8.97 2.22 -5.91
CA SER A 53 10.30 2.45 -6.47
C SER A 53 10.86 1.19 -7.14
N GLY A 54 10.76 0.04 -6.50
CA GLY A 54 11.19 -1.24 -7.05
C GLY A 54 10.48 -1.56 -8.36
N TYR A 55 9.15 -1.43 -8.39
CA TYR A 55 8.39 -1.65 -9.62
C TYR A 55 8.85 -0.74 -10.78
N LEU A 56 9.00 0.56 -10.51
CA LEU A 56 9.42 1.52 -11.55
C LEU A 56 10.83 1.26 -12.08
N LEU A 57 11.73 0.76 -11.24
CA LEU A 57 13.13 0.53 -11.62
C LEU A 57 13.36 -0.83 -12.28
N GLU A 58 12.58 -1.85 -11.95
CA GLU A 58 12.89 -3.24 -12.30
C GLU A 58 11.80 -3.92 -13.15
N HIS A 59 10.53 -3.52 -13.03
CA HIS A 59 9.40 -4.24 -13.61
C HIS A 59 8.49 -3.39 -14.52
N ASN A 60 8.72 -2.09 -14.64
CA ASN A 60 7.84 -1.14 -15.33
C ASN A 60 7.49 -1.59 -16.76
N ALA A 61 6.31 -2.13 -16.98
CA ALA A 61 5.87 -2.69 -18.26
C ALA A 61 4.34 -2.58 -18.45
N ASN A 62 3.91 -2.73 -19.69
CA ASN A 62 2.51 -2.94 -20.02
C ASN A 62 2.04 -4.33 -19.56
N THR A 63 0.74 -4.48 -19.38
CA THR A 63 0.05 -5.73 -19.05
C THR A 63 -0.25 -6.58 -20.28
N HIS A 64 -0.55 -7.87 -20.05
CA HIS A 64 -1.10 -8.82 -21.03
C HIS A 64 -0.19 -9.16 -22.21
N TRP A 65 1.14 -9.15 -22.01
CA TRP A 65 2.13 -9.62 -22.97
C TRP A 65 2.92 -10.82 -22.44
N LEU A 66 3.67 -11.47 -23.32
CA LEU A 66 4.38 -12.71 -23.01
C LEU A 66 5.82 -12.51 -22.49
N TYR A 67 6.34 -11.29 -22.50
CA TYR A 67 7.68 -11.04 -21.97
C TYR A 67 7.65 -10.93 -20.42
N PRO A 68 8.77 -11.25 -19.75
CA PRO A 68 8.81 -11.45 -18.30
C PRO A 68 8.24 -10.29 -17.48
N THR A 69 8.64 -9.05 -17.75
CA THR A 69 8.17 -7.89 -16.97
C THR A 69 6.67 -7.61 -17.12
N SER A 70 6.06 -7.98 -18.26
CA SER A 70 4.60 -7.91 -18.43
C SER A 70 3.88 -8.96 -17.58
N VAL A 71 4.40 -10.19 -17.58
CA VAL A 71 3.85 -11.28 -16.75
C VAL A 71 3.96 -10.94 -15.25
N GLU A 72 5.09 -10.36 -14.84
CA GLU A 72 5.31 -9.89 -13.47
C GLU A 72 4.35 -8.76 -13.09
N THR A 73 4.08 -7.83 -14.02
CA THR A 73 3.08 -6.76 -13.82
C THR A 73 1.67 -7.32 -13.65
N ASP A 74 1.26 -8.28 -14.48
CA ASP A 74 -0.05 -8.94 -14.36
C ASP A 74 -0.16 -9.67 -13.01
N ALA A 75 0.88 -10.40 -12.60
CA ALA A 75 0.91 -11.10 -11.32
C ALA A 75 0.83 -10.13 -10.13
N MET A 76 1.52 -8.99 -10.19
CA MET A 76 1.48 -7.96 -9.15
C MET A 76 0.09 -7.32 -9.03
N LEU A 77 -0.57 -7.01 -10.15
CA LEU A 77 -1.92 -6.46 -10.16
C LEU A 77 -2.95 -7.46 -9.63
N GLN A 78 -2.79 -8.74 -9.97
CA GLN A 78 -3.64 -9.81 -9.44
C GLN A 78 -3.48 -9.95 -7.92
N ALA A 79 -2.25 -10.02 -7.43
CA ALA A 79 -1.96 -10.10 -6.00
C ALA A 79 -2.50 -8.87 -5.22
N ALA A 80 -2.47 -7.68 -5.83
CA ALA A 80 -3.04 -6.48 -5.23
C ALA A 80 -4.58 -6.56 -5.13
N ARG A 81 -5.27 -7.12 -6.14
CA ARG A 81 -6.71 -7.35 -6.07
C ARG A 81 -7.08 -8.36 -5.00
N GLU A 82 -6.36 -9.46 -4.92
CA GLU A 82 -6.55 -10.50 -3.89
C GLU A 82 -6.39 -9.92 -2.48
N ALA A 83 -5.33 -9.14 -2.24
CA ALA A 83 -5.11 -8.49 -0.95
C ALA A 83 -6.21 -7.48 -0.59
N ALA A 84 -6.73 -6.73 -1.56
CA ALA A 84 -7.84 -5.80 -1.35
C ALA A 84 -9.16 -6.55 -1.09
N ALA A 85 -9.44 -7.62 -1.83
CA ALA A 85 -10.60 -8.47 -1.62
C ALA A 85 -10.60 -9.08 -0.21
N ASP A 86 -9.46 -9.61 0.24
CA ASP A 86 -9.28 -10.13 1.60
C ASP A 86 -9.55 -9.04 2.67
N LEU A 87 -9.06 -7.81 2.45
CA LEU A 87 -9.27 -6.71 3.38
C LEU A 87 -10.73 -6.30 3.52
N PHE A 88 -11.48 -6.31 2.41
CA PHE A 88 -12.88 -5.87 2.38
C PHE A 88 -13.89 -7.02 2.56
N GLY A 89 -13.46 -8.28 2.55
CA GLY A 89 -14.33 -9.45 2.54
C GLY A 89 -15.16 -9.56 1.27
N ALA A 90 -14.55 -9.21 0.13
CA ALA A 90 -15.14 -9.20 -1.20
C ALA A 90 -14.55 -10.32 -2.09
N ASP A 91 -15.15 -10.58 -3.23
CA ASP A 91 -14.56 -11.40 -4.27
C ASP A 91 -13.57 -10.58 -5.12
N VAL A 92 -12.58 -11.23 -5.72
CA VAL A 92 -11.50 -10.56 -6.47
C VAL A 92 -12.02 -9.75 -7.67
N ASP A 93 -13.08 -10.20 -8.31
CA ASP A 93 -13.75 -9.55 -9.44
C ASP A 93 -14.62 -8.35 -9.03
N GLU A 94 -14.90 -8.18 -7.73
CA GLU A 94 -15.55 -7.00 -7.17
C GLU A 94 -14.56 -5.84 -6.87
N VAL A 95 -13.24 -6.06 -7.03
CA VAL A 95 -12.21 -5.06 -6.77
C VAL A 95 -11.81 -4.33 -8.05
N SER A 96 -11.99 -3.02 -8.06
CA SER A 96 -11.53 -2.13 -9.13
C SER A 96 -10.53 -1.11 -8.62
N PHE A 97 -9.44 -0.91 -9.37
CA PHE A 97 -8.46 0.15 -9.10
C PHE A 97 -8.67 1.34 -10.02
N GLY A 98 -8.45 2.55 -9.50
CA GLY A 98 -8.48 3.79 -10.26
C GLY A 98 -7.70 4.90 -9.57
N ASN A 99 -7.58 6.04 -10.23
CA ASN A 99 -6.74 7.15 -9.77
C ASN A 99 -7.29 7.84 -8.51
N ASN A 100 -8.59 7.84 -8.34
CA ASN A 100 -9.28 8.42 -7.18
C ASN A 100 -10.73 7.93 -7.11
N MET A 101 -11.34 8.10 -5.94
CA MET A 101 -12.72 7.70 -5.67
C MET A 101 -13.73 8.33 -6.63
N THR A 102 -13.59 9.61 -6.94
CA THR A 102 -14.50 10.33 -7.84
C THR A 102 -14.52 9.70 -9.23
N THR A 103 -13.34 9.41 -9.79
CA THR A 103 -13.25 8.77 -11.11
C THR A 103 -13.89 7.39 -11.11
N ILE A 104 -13.62 6.57 -10.07
CA ILE A 104 -14.17 5.20 -10.00
C ILE A 104 -15.69 5.22 -9.81
N ALA A 105 -16.24 6.16 -9.04
CA ALA A 105 -17.67 6.25 -8.76
C ALA A 105 -18.52 6.64 -9.99
N PHE A 106 -17.90 7.19 -11.03
CA PHE A 106 -18.59 7.59 -12.28
C PHE A 106 -18.29 6.66 -13.48
N HIS A 107 -17.66 5.52 -13.25
CA HIS A 107 -17.45 4.46 -14.22
C HIS A 107 -18.44 3.32 -14.00
#